data_9224c1f16b5eb3003ef709c8a64d8c73
#
_entry.id   9224c1f16b5eb3003ef709c8a64d8c73
#
_cell.length_a   1.000
_cell.length_b   1.000
_cell.length_c   1.000
_cell.angle_alpha   90.00
_cell.angle_beta   90.00
_cell.angle_gamma   90.00
#
_symmetry.space_group_name_H-M   'P 1'
#
loop_
_entity.id
_entity.type
_entity.pdbx_description
1 polymer ?
#
loop_
_entity_poly.entity_id
_entity_poly.type
_entity_poly.pdbx_seq_one_letter_code
_entity_poly.pdbx_strand_id
1 'polypeptide(L)'
;MAEKTEILNSMDEGKTKSAHSGVSRREAIKLGGALGFGTLGIGLFGCGTGGSKSESWDETVDVVVVGSGSGAYTALRTQHAGLSTIVLEKRDTSGGATSMSSSVVWAPCNDLMLAEGKKDSKEEALTYIEAGTGDTFMPDLAAAYVDHVNAAVKNCAELAGIKWKIWPSSIDYLSFLPGGKTYGRSLLPDAGEGKSSIGVLSAGILAAAESEGVKFMKGTPCTALVSRTADDGTVEILGCVAKKGSKTIRIRAKKAVVMATGGFDWNQQMMKSYLRTPARHSWGCSTDTGDGHKMAMRVGADMNMMSEGWLSPGYKKEFDESRAAEASNLSSLIMDDAKRGIIFVNKHGKRFTNECANYDSVGRSFCAIENDGEERGWKNLPAFAIIDQAAADSHTFNKGELGKPGESFTRFETLEELADACGIDKQSLLAEVSRYNENAEMGLDPDFQRGQDYYAQQSTYSSKGFEGAARTLAPLTTPPFYAAEIVPVLLGTMGGIKVDSSARALDTDGKIISRLYAQGNCAGVGAGGSMYVGGGGTIGPAIAFGEIAASDIETLSDWK
;
A
#
# COMPACT_ATOMS: atom_id res chain seq x y z
N MET A 1 -19.63 55.14 7.14
CA MET A 1 -20.66 54.51 7.98
C MET A 1 -22.00 54.97 7.49
N ALA A 2 -22.76 54.16 6.87
CA ALA A 2 -24.10 54.27 6.32
C ALA A 2 -24.11 53.92 4.82
N GLU A 3 -24.09 52.62 4.53
CA GLU A 3 -24.46 52.07 3.24
C GLU A 3 -24.18 50.54 3.22
N LYS A 4 -24.81 49.82 4.11
CA LYS A 4 -24.83 48.34 4.15
C LYS A 4 -25.98 47.77 4.96
N THR A 5 -27.21 48.28 4.75
CA THR A 5 -28.38 47.75 5.46
C THR A 5 -29.65 47.76 4.60
N GLU A 6 -29.54 47.45 3.30
CA GLU A 6 -30.73 47.43 2.42
C GLU A 6 -30.72 46.30 1.37
N ILE A 7 -30.29 45.09 1.71
CA ILE A 7 -30.45 43.90 0.83
C ILE A 7 -30.95 42.67 1.62
N LEU A 8 -31.84 42.84 2.55
CA LEU A 8 -32.41 41.71 3.32
C LEU A 8 -33.93 41.75 3.49
N ASN A 9 -34.65 42.53 2.69
CA ASN A 9 -36.12 42.58 2.76
C ASN A 9 -36.77 42.63 1.37
N SER A 10 -36.62 41.56 0.56
CA SER A 10 -37.49 41.37 -0.61
C SER A 10 -37.45 39.93 -1.09
N MET A 11 -37.92 38.98 -0.30
CA MET A 11 -38.35 37.66 -0.76
C MET A 11 -39.41 37.14 0.19
N ASP A 12 -40.58 37.72 0.17
CA ASP A 12 -41.80 37.01 0.60
C ASP A 12 -42.94 37.40 -0.36
N GLU A 13 -43.74 36.39 -0.69
CA GLU A 13 -44.94 36.34 -1.51
C GLU A 13 -44.82 35.71 -2.91
N GLY A 14 -45.05 34.42 -2.92
CA GLY A 14 -45.32 33.61 -4.10
C GLY A 14 -45.99 32.27 -3.70
N LYS A 15 -47.25 32.33 -3.23
CA LYS A 15 -48.07 31.13 -2.95
C LYS A 15 -48.41 30.37 -4.20
N THR A 16 -47.90 29.14 -4.36
CA THR A 16 -48.58 28.11 -5.16
C THR A 16 -48.81 26.86 -4.29
N LYS A 17 -50.10 26.55 -4.10
CA LYS A 17 -50.58 25.37 -3.40
C LYS A 17 -50.27 24.10 -4.22
N SER A 18 -49.52 23.18 -3.69
CA SER A 18 -49.53 21.78 -4.11
C SER A 18 -49.81 20.89 -2.90
N ALA A 19 -50.90 20.18 -2.96
CA ALA A 19 -51.35 19.25 -1.93
C ALA A 19 -50.46 18.01 -1.89
N HIS A 20 -49.71 17.81 -0.82
CA HIS A 20 -49.12 16.53 -0.49
C HIS A 20 -49.82 15.95 0.75
N SER A 21 -50.63 14.90 0.52
CA SER A 21 -51.18 14.04 1.56
C SER A 21 -50.01 13.28 2.23
N GLY A 22 -49.65 13.65 3.43
CA GLY A 22 -48.67 12.93 4.23
C GLY A 22 -49.25 11.65 4.79
N VAL A 23 -48.72 10.52 4.40
CA VAL A 23 -48.98 9.22 5.02
C VAL A 23 -48.16 9.15 6.31
N SER A 24 -48.82 8.88 7.44
CA SER A 24 -48.15 8.81 8.74
C SER A 24 -47.28 7.56 8.85
N ARG A 25 -46.18 7.66 9.64
CA ARG A 25 -45.26 6.53 9.90
C ARG A 25 -45.96 5.23 10.40
N ARG A 26 -47.19 5.31 10.90
CA ARG A 26 -47.96 4.14 11.34
C ARG A 26 -48.72 3.42 10.22
N GLU A 27 -48.99 4.09 9.09
CA GLU A 27 -49.66 3.48 7.95
C GLU A 27 -48.68 2.84 6.97
N ALA A 28 -47.43 3.30 6.91
CA ALA A 28 -46.36 2.69 6.10
C ALA A 28 -45.97 1.26 6.56
N ILE A 29 -46.26 0.91 7.82
CA ILE A 29 -45.92 -0.41 8.39
C ILE A 29 -47.02 -1.47 8.03
N LYS A 30 -48.22 -1.05 7.60
CA LYS A 30 -49.30 -1.99 7.29
C LYS A 30 -49.42 -2.36 5.81
N LEU A 31 -48.71 -1.73 4.90
CA LEU A 31 -48.77 -2.02 3.45
C LEU A 31 -47.53 -2.76 2.88
N GLY A 32 -46.60 -3.19 3.70
CA GLY A 32 -45.40 -3.95 3.31
C GLY A 32 -45.52 -5.47 3.32
N GLY A 33 -46.73 -6.00 3.40
CA GLY A 33 -46.94 -7.45 3.52
C GLY A 33 -47.54 -8.10 2.30
N ALA A 34 -46.93 -8.09 1.13
CA ALA A 34 -47.15 -9.06 0.05
C ALA A 34 -46.36 -8.69 -1.21
N LEU A 35 -45.08 -8.94 -1.24
CA LEU A 35 -44.30 -9.21 -2.47
C LEU A 35 -43.06 -9.99 -2.03
N GLY A 36 -43.03 -11.27 -2.40
CA GLY A 36 -41.97 -12.19 -2.01
C GLY A 36 -40.63 -11.83 -2.67
N PHE A 37 -39.70 -11.42 -1.87
CA PHE A 37 -38.29 -11.50 -2.19
C PHE A 37 -37.67 -12.59 -1.34
N GLY A 38 -37.09 -13.57 -1.99
CA GLY A 38 -36.36 -14.65 -1.34
C GLY A 38 -35.24 -14.09 -0.48
N THR A 39 -35.44 -13.98 0.81
CA THR A 39 -34.43 -13.66 1.79
C THR A 39 -33.53 -14.86 1.97
N LEU A 40 -32.30 -14.77 1.43
CA LEU A 40 -31.18 -15.52 1.97
C LEU A 40 -31.02 -15.09 3.43
N GLY A 41 -31.40 -16.01 4.35
CA GLY A 41 -31.38 -15.77 5.77
C GLY A 41 -29.96 -15.48 6.29
N ILE A 42 -29.69 -14.21 6.56
CA ILE A 42 -28.63 -13.82 7.48
C ILE A 42 -29.25 -13.94 8.87
N GLY A 43 -28.95 -15.04 9.56
CA GLY A 43 -29.39 -15.25 10.93
C GLY A 43 -28.78 -14.19 11.87
N LEU A 44 -29.59 -13.23 12.27
CA LEU A 44 -29.38 -12.45 13.48
C LEU A 44 -29.48 -13.41 14.66
N PHE A 45 -28.37 -13.72 15.30
CA PHE A 45 -28.38 -14.45 16.57
C PHE A 45 -28.86 -13.53 17.69
N GLY A 46 -30.16 -13.61 17.96
CA GLY A 46 -30.72 -13.10 19.21
C GLY A 46 -30.36 -14.06 20.36
N CYS A 47 -30.05 -13.52 21.54
CA CYS A 47 -29.96 -14.25 22.80
C CYS A 47 -31.23 -15.09 23.02
N GLY A 48 -31.15 -16.38 22.80
CA GLY A 48 -32.15 -17.37 23.15
C GLY A 48 -31.47 -18.48 23.94
N THR A 49 -31.76 -18.57 25.24
CA THR A 49 -31.43 -19.72 26.09
C THR A 49 -32.13 -20.96 25.54
N GLY A 50 -31.38 -21.87 24.93
CA GLY A 50 -31.98 -23.15 24.50
C GLY A 50 -31.11 -23.94 23.55
N GLY A 51 -30.41 -24.96 24.05
CA GLY A 51 -29.93 -26.11 23.31
C GLY A 51 -28.73 -25.87 22.40
N SER A 52 -27.51 -26.20 22.82
CA SER A 52 -26.32 -26.22 22.00
C SER A 52 -26.51 -27.21 20.84
N LYS A 53 -26.89 -26.69 19.67
CA LYS A 53 -26.55 -27.40 18.42
C LYS A 53 -25.04 -27.39 18.35
N SER A 54 -24.40 -28.54 18.47
CA SER A 54 -22.97 -28.68 18.23
C SER A 54 -22.66 -28.02 16.88
N GLU A 55 -21.87 -26.95 16.87
CA GLU A 55 -21.41 -26.35 15.63
C GLU A 55 -20.68 -27.41 14.82
N SER A 56 -21.22 -27.80 13.67
CA SER A 56 -20.56 -28.77 12.81
C SER A 56 -19.44 -28.06 12.04
N TRP A 57 -18.23 -28.58 12.20
CA TRP A 57 -17.06 -28.12 11.47
C TRP A 57 -16.75 -29.13 10.36
N ASP A 58 -16.47 -28.64 9.15
CA ASP A 58 -16.06 -29.48 8.02
C ASP A 58 -14.59 -29.89 8.13
N GLU A 59 -13.76 -29.00 8.69
CA GLU A 59 -12.34 -29.23 8.94
C GLU A 59 -11.93 -28.63 10.30
N THR A 60 -10.89 -29.21 10.90
CA THR A 60 -10.31 -28.75 12.16
C THR A 60 -8.78 -28.77 12.05
N VAL A 61 -8.15 -27.63 12.33
CA VAL A 61 -6.69 -27.45 12.35
C VAL A 61 -6.29 -26.58 13.53
N ASP A 62 -4.99 -26.47 13.79
CA ASP A 62 -4.49 -25.58 14.84
C ASP A 62 -4.58 -24.12 14.40
N VAL A 63 -4.14 -23.82 13.18
CA VAL A 63 -4.06 -22.45 12.64
C VAL A 63 -4.71 -22.35 11.27
N VAL A 64 -5.52 -21.29 11.08
CA VAL A 64 -6.02 -20.88 9.76
C VAL A 64 -5.38 -19.55 9.39
N VAL A 65 -4.68 -19.51 8.26
CA VAL A 65 -4.15 -18.28 7.68
C VAL A 65 -5.03 -17.87 6.50
N VAL A 66 -5.50 -16.62 6.49
CA VAL A 66 -6.35 -16.08 5.43
C VAL A 66 -5.52 -15.16 4.54
N GLY A 67 -5.20 -15.62 3.33
CA GLY A 67 -4.32 -14.97 2.36
C GLY A 67 -2.94 -15.61 2.28
N SER A 68 -2.48 -15.87 1.06
CA SER A 68 -1.23 -16.58 0.77
C SER A 68 -0.05 -15.66 0.38
N GLY A 69 -0.19 -14.34 0.49
CA GLY A 69 0.92 -13.40 0.30
C GLY A 69 1.96 -13.56 1.41
N SER A 70 2.10 -12.56 2.26
CA SER A 70 2.94 -12.66 3.47
C SER A 70 2.45 -13.74 4.45
N GLY A 71 1.16 -14.09 4.42
CA GLY A 71 0.59 -15.16 5.24
C GLY A 71 1.22 -16.54 5.02
N ALA A 72 1.75 -16.81 3.83
CA ALA A 72 2.49 -18.05 3.58
C ALA A 72 3.71 -18.20 4.50
N TYR A 73 4.35 -17.09 4.89
CA TYR A 73 5.45 -17.11 5.84
C TYR A 73 4.99 -17.58 7.23
N THR A 74 3.91 -17.00 7.75
CA THR A 74 3.35 -17.43 9.04
C THR A 74 2.90 -18.90 9.00
N ALA A 75 2.28 -19.33 7.89
CA ALA A 75 1.89 -20.72 7.70
C ALA A 75 3.08 -21.67 7.71
N LEU A 76 4.19 -21.29 7.04
CA LEU A 76 5.45 -22.05 7.11
C LEU A 76 5.96 -22.17 8.56
N ARG A 77 6.00 -21.03 9.28
CA ARG A 77 6.51 -20.98 10.66
C ARG A 77 5.66 -21.82 11.63
N THR A 78 4.34 -21.70 11.58
CA THR A 78 3.43 -22.46 12.44
C THR A 78 3.46 -23.96 12.12
N GLN A 79 3.51 -24.33 10.83
CA GLN A 79 3.62 -25.72 10.40
C GLN A 79 4.96 -26.33 10.84
N HIS A 80 6.07 -25.60 10.68
CA HIS A 80 7.40 -26.02 11.12
C HIS A 80 7.47 -26.25 12.63
N ALA A 81 6.71 -25.48 13.41
CA ALA A 81 6.54 -25.67 14.87
C ALA A 81 5.61 -26.85 15.23
N GLY A 82 5.15 -27.64 14.25
CA GLY A 82 4.29 -28.80 14.45
C GLY A 82 2.81 -28.50 14.58
N LEU A 83 2.37 -27.27 14.27
CA LEU A 83 0.96 -26.88 14.28
C LEU A 83 0.32 -27.13 12.91
N SER A 84 -0.73 -27.93 12.86
CA SER A 84 -1.47 -28.16 11.61
C SER A 84 -2.05 -26.87 11.06
N THR A 85 -1.65 -26.49 9.84
CA THR A 85 -1.96 -25.18 9.27
C THR A 85 -2.65 -25.27 7.90
N ILE A 86 -3.73 -24.49 7.71
CA ILE A 86 -4.42 -24.30 6.43
C ILE A 86 -4.26 -22.84 6.00
N VAL A 87 -3.95 -22.63 4.73
CA VAL A 87 -4.01 -21.31 4.08
C VAL A 87 -5.23 -21.24 3.15
N LEU A 88 -6.09 -20.24 3.37
CA LEU A 88 -7.20 -19.92 2.48
C LEU A 88 -6.77 -18.83 1.50
N GLU A 89 -6.84 -19.14 0.21
CA GLU A 89 -6.51 -18.19 -0.85
C GLU A 89 -7.70 -18.02 -1.81
N LYS A 90 -8.13 -16.77 -2.05
CA LYS A 90 -9.30 -16.53 -2.92
C LYS A 90 -8.99 -16.66 -4.41
N ARG A 91 -7.73 -16.48 -4.82
CA ARG A 91 -7.28 -16.72 -6.20
C ARG A 91 -6.99 -18.20 -6.44
N ASP A 92 -6.94 -18.58 -7.70
CA ASP A 92 -6.47 -19.92 -8.12
C ASP A 92 -4.94 -20.07 -8.04
N THR A 93 -4.23 -18.97 -7.78
CA THR A 93 -2.78 -18.91 -7.60
C THR A 93 -2.42 -18.30 -6.25
N SER A 94 -1.41 -18.84 -5.58
CA SER A 94 -0.87 -18.30 -4.32
C SER A 94 0.14 -17.19 -4.55
N GLY A 95 0.43 -16.39 -3.50
CA GLY A 95 1.52 -15.42 -3.45
C GLY A 95 1.07 -13.95 -3.37
N GLY A 96 -0.17 -13.63 -3.78
CA GLY A 96 -0.71 -12.25 -3.69
C GLY A 96 0.26 -11.19 -4.21
N ALA A 97 0.23 -9.99 -3.63
CA ALA A 97 1.14 -8.89 -3.97
C ALA A 97 2.61 -9.20 -3.63
N THR A 98 2.88 -10.09 -2.68
CA THR A 98 4.25 -10.50 -2.32
C THR A 98 4.98 -11.14 -3.52
N SER A 99 4.27 -11.92 -4.36
CA SER A 99 4.84 -12.55 -5.55
C SER A 99 5.16 -11.55 -6.68
N MET A 100 4.60 -10.35 -6.62
CA MET A 100 4.84 -9.27 -7.60
C MET A 100 5.98 -8.35 -7.18
N SER A 101 6.40 -8.41 -5.92
CA SER A 101 7.41 -7.55 -5.33
C SER A 101 8.82 -7.91 -5.78
N SER A 102 9.76 -6.97 -5.68
CA SER A 102 11.19 -7.22 -5.87
C SER A 102 11.80 -8.11 -4.77
N SER A 103 10.99 -8.61 -3.83
CA SER A 103 11.41 -9.46 -2.71
C SER A 103 12.39 -8.79 -1.74
N VAL A 104 12.46 -7.47 -1.74
CA VAL A 104 13.36 -6.71 -0.85
C VAL A 104 12.77 -6.67 0.56
N VAL A 105 13.65 -6.74 1.56
CA VAL A 105 13.32 -6.62 2.99
C VAL A 105 14.18 -5.53 3.62
N TRP A 106 13.56 -4.50 4.22
CA TRP A 106 14.27 -3.54 5.03
C TRP A 106 14.49 -4.13 6.42
N ALA A 107 15.74 -4.42 6.76
CA ALA A 107 16.13 -5.09 7.99
C ALA A 107 17.32 -4.35 8.63
N PRO A 108 17.07 -3.39 9.54
CA PRO A 108 18.14 -2.73 10.27
C PRO A 108 18.90 -3.74 11.15
N CYS A 109 20.16 -3.45 11.44
CA CYS A 109 21.04 -4.29 12.25
C CYS A 109 21.22 -5.74 11.71
N ASN A 110 21.05 -5.96 10.39
CA ASN A 110 21.18 -7.31 9.84
C ASN A 110 22.64 -7.79 9.82
N ASP A 111 22.80 -9.12 9.94
CA ASP A 111 24.10 -9.78 10.06
C ASP A 111 25.04 -9.48 8.86
N LEU A 112 24.47 -9.32 7.65
CA LEU A 112 25.28 -9.06 6.46
C LEU A 112 25.94 -7.69 6.50
N MET A 113 25.21 -6.63 6.88
CA MET A 113 25.80 -5.31 7.01
C MET A 113 26.81 -5.23 8.16
N LEU A 114 26.55 -5.91 9.27
CA LEU A 114 27.47 -5.99 10.41
C LEU A 114 28.74 -6.77 10.03
N ALA A 115 28.64 -7.84 9.25
CA ALA A 115 29.79 -8.61 8.74
C ALA A 115 30.66 -7.80 7.78
N GLU A 116 30.10 -6.82 7.07
CA GLU A 116 30.86 -5.86 6.26
C GLU A 116 31.49 -4.73 7.11
N GLY A 117 31.39 -4.79 8.44
CA GLY A 117 31.91 -3.77 9.35
C GLY A 117 31.10 -2.47 9.38
N LYS A 118 29.88 -2.47 8.84
CA LYS A 118 28.97 -1.33 8.92
C LYS A 118 28.32 -1.28 10.30
N LYS A 119 28.13 -0.05 10.81
CA LYS A 119 27.51 0.17 12.13
C LYS A 119 26.04 0.49 11.97
N ASP A 120 25.23 -0.16 12.76
CA ASP A 120 23.80 0.13 12.94
C ASP A 120 23.37 -0.29 14.34
N SER A 121 22.33 0.33 14.87
CA SER A 121 21.74 -0.04 16.16
C SER A 121 20.22 0.07 16.13
N LYS A 122 19.58 -0.60 17.07
CA LYS A 122 18.12 -0.51 17.27
C LYS A 122 17.70 0.95 17.51
N GLU A 123 18.47 1.68 18.33
CA GLU A 123 18.21 3.07 18.66
C GLU A 123 18.26 3.97 17.42
N GLU A 124 19.26 3.78 16.55
CA GLU A 124 19.36 4.52 15.29
C GLU A 124 18.20 4.20 14.35
N ALA A 125 17.79 2.93 14.27
CA ALA A 125 16.64 2.52 13.45
C ALA A 125 15.33 3.13 13.97
N LEU A 126 15.09 3.10 15.29
CA LEU A 126 13.90 3.70 15.90
C LEU A 126 13.90 5.24 15.76
N THR A 127 15.04 5.89 15.97
CA THR A 127 15.20 7.35 15.75
C THR A 127 14.85 7.72 14.30
N TYR A 128 15.29 6.92 13.34
CA TYR A 128 14.98 7.14 11.93
C TYR A 128 13.47 6.99 11.62
N ILE A 129 12.85 5.94 12.15
CA ILE A 129 11.41 5.71 11.97
C ILE A 129 10.61 6.86 12.61
N GLU A 130 10.93 7.24 13.86
CA GLU A 130 10.28 8.35 14.58
C GLU A 130 10.41 9.67 13.82
N ALA A 131 11.63 10.01 13.40
CA ALA A 131 11.91 11.27 12.68
C ALA A 131 11.13 11.39 11.35
N GLY A 132 10.85 10.26 10.67
CA GLY A 132 10.13 10.25 9.40
C GLY A 132 8.62 10.07 9.53
N THR A 133 8.13 9.54 10.64
CA THR A 133 6.70 9.28 10.86
C THR A 133 5.99 10.39 11.65
N GLY A 134 6.71 11.14 12.47
CA GLY A 134 6.12 12.20 13.32
C GLY A 134 4.96 11.69 14.18
N ASP A 135 3.81 12.34 14.10
CA ASP A 135 2.62 12.05 14.94
C ASP A 135 2.07 10.63 14.74
N THR A 136 2.43 9.95 13.65
CA THR A 136 1.97 8.58 13.39
C THR A 136 2.91 7.51 13.96
N PHE A 137 3.95 7.91 14.69
CA PHE A 137 4.90 7.00 15.30
C PHE A 137 4.25 6.10 16.35
N MET A 138 4.47 4.81 16.21
CA MET A 138 3.97 3.76 17.13
C MET A 138 5.16 3.03 17.75
N PRO A 139 5.71 3.52 18.86
CA PRO A 139 6.98 3.05 19.41
C PRO A 139 7.02 1.55 19.69
N ASP A 140 5.94 0.98 20.25
CA ASP A 140 5.89 -0.44 20.58
C ASP A 140 5.89 -1.32 19.33
N LEU A 141 5.19 -0.91 18.26
CA LEU A 141 5.15 -1.64 17.00
C LEU A 141 6.45 -1.48 16.21
N ALA A 142 7.05 -0.29 16.23
CA ALA A 142 8.38 -0.05 15.63
C ALA A 142 9.45 -0.90 16.32
N ALA A 143 9.44 -0.95 17.66
CA ALA A 143 10.37 -1.77 18.42
C ALA A 143 10.16 -3.26 18.12
N ALA A 144 8.91 -3.74 18.12
CA ALA A 144 8.59 -5.12 17.78
C ALA A 144 9.07 -5.49 16.37
N TYR A 145 8.87 -4.60 15.40
CA TYR A 145 9.39 -4.80 14.05
C TYR A 145 10.92 -4.95 14.01
N VAL A 146 11.65 -4.00 14.58
CA VAL A 146 13.13 -3.98 14.56
C VAL A 146 13.70 -5.20 15.30
N ASP A 147 13.07 -5.62 16.39
CA ASP A 147 13.52 -6.79 17.18
C ASP A 147 13.33 -8.12 16.44
N HIS A 148 12.32 -8.23 15.55
CA HIS A 148 11.95 -9.52 14.96
C HIS A 148 12.25 -9.67 13.47
N VAL A 149 12.53 -8.58 12.74
CA VAL A 149 12.77 -8.66 11.29
C VAL A 149 13.97 -9.53 10.93
N ASN A 150 15.04 -9.50 11.72
CA ASN A 150 16.24 -10.32 11.48
C ASN A 150 15.99 -11.80 11.74
N ALA A 151 15.14 -12.14 12.72
CA ALA A 151 14.69 -13.52 12.92
C ALA A 151 13.88 -14.02 11.71
N ALA A 152 12.98 -13.19 11.17
CA ALA A 152 12.24 -13.52 9.96
C ALA A 152 13.16 -13.71 8.73
N VAL A 153 14.14 -12.83 8.54
CA VAL A 153 15.16 -12.94 7.47
C VAL A 153 15.94 -14.26 7.60
N LYS A 154 16.38 -14.60 8.81
CA LYS A 154 17.10 -15.84 9.10
C LYS A 154 16.23 -17.07 8.81
N ASN A 155 14.99 -17.08 9.27
CA ASN A 155 14.05 -18.18 9.02
C ASN A 155 13.73 -18.33 7.52
N CYS A 156 13.64 -17.23 6.75
CA CYS A 156 13.54 -17.32 5.30
C CYS A 156 14.77 -18.00 4.67
N ALA A 157 15.96 -17.75 5.20
CA ALA A 157 17.17 -18.42 4.72
C ALA A 157 17.20 -19.91 5.08
N GLU A 158 16.90 -20.24 6.33
CA GLU A 158 17.00 -21.60 6.86
C GLU A 158 15.87 -22.51 6.36
N LEU A 159 14.63 -22.04 6.36
CA LEU A 159 13.46 -22.84 6.01
C LEU A 159 13.11 -22.80 4.52
N ALA A 160 13.26 -21.61 3.90
CA ALA A 160 12.87 -21.41 2.49
C ALA A 160 14.07 -21.32 1.53
N GLY A 161 15.30 -21.53 2.01
CA GLY A 161 16.51 -21.56 1.20
C GLY A 161 16.87 -20.21 0.55
N ILE A 162 16.37 -19.09 1.08
CA ILE A 162 16.63 -17.77 0.55
C ILE A 162 18.07 -17.35 0.83
N LYS A 163 18.86 -17.13 -0.22
CA LYS A 163 20.19 -16.55 -0.09
C LYS A 163 20.07 -15.03 -0.15
N TRP A 164 20.42 -14.37 0.94
CA TRP A 164 20.34 -12.92 1.02
C TRP A 164 21.64 -12.25 0.60
N LYS A 165 21.51 -11.08 -0.01
CA LYS A 165 22.61 -10.12 -0.21
C LYS A 165 22.13 -8.71 0.10
N ILE A 166 23.05 -7.85 0.48
CA ILE A 166 22.75 -6.42 0.61
C ILE A 166 22.43 -5.88 -0.78
N TRP A 167 21.37 -5.11 -0.89
CA TRP A 167 21.08 -4.39 -2.14
C TRP A 167 22.12 -3.25 -2.29
N PRO A 168 22.99 -3.27 -3.33
CA PRO A 168 24.16 -2.36 -3.41
C PRO A 168 23.82 -0.86 -3.42
N SER A 169 22.65 -0.50 -3.93
CA SER A 169 22.14 0.88 -3.96
C SER A 169 21.03 1.12 -2.93
N SER A 170 21.01 0.34 -1.88
CA SER A 170 20.04 0.43 -0.80
C SER A 170 20.37 1.62 0.11
N ILE A 171 19.61 2.68 -0.08
CA ILE A 171 19.67 3.89 0.70
C ILE A 171 18.34 4.02 1.41
N ASP A 172 18.35 4.36 2.70
CA ASP A 172 17.12 4.75 3.39
C ASP A 172 16.51 5.95 2.66
N TYR A 173 15.20 5.93 2.42
CA TYR A 173 14.55 6.90 1.53
C TYR A 173 14.70 8.35 1.99
N LEU A 174 14.80 8.56 3.29
CA LEU A 174 15.04 9.84 3.93
C LEU A 174 16.37 9.78 4.71
N SER A 175 17.43 9.30 4.06
CA SER A 175 18.73 9.04 4.69
C SER A 175 19.38 10.27 5.36
N PHE A 176 18.88 11.47 5.07
CA PHE A 176 19.29 12.73 5.71
C PHE A 176 18.66 12.93 7.09
N LEU A 177 17.63 12.15 7.47
CA LEU A 177 17.04 12.22 8.80
C LEU A 177 17.95 11.58 9.87
N PRO A 178 17.81 11.98 11.15
CA PRO A 178 18.51 11.33 12.25
C PRO A 178 18.33 9.81 12.22
N GLY A 179 19.41 9.06 12.39
CA GLY A 179 19.41 7.59 12.35
C GLY A 179 19.31 6.97 10.95
N GLY A 180 19.14 7.78 9.89
CA GLY A 180 19.11 7.29 8.51
C GLY A 180 20.46 6.75 8.04
N LYS A 181 20.44 5.74 7.16
CA LYS A 181 21.64 5.09 6.60
C LYS A 181 21.68 5.21 5.08
N THR A 182 22.87 5.33 4.56
CA THR A 182 23.13 5.37 3.12
C THR A 182 23.46 3.99 2.53
N TYR A 183 23.45 2.93 3.36
CA TYR A 183 23.80 1.58 2.95
C TYR A 183 23.41 0.53 4.01
N GLY A 184 23.01 -0.64 3.53
CA GLY A 184 23.07 -1.89 4.29
C GLY A 184 21.76 -2.41 4.85
N ARG A 185 20.75 -1.57 5.08
CA ARG A 185 19.49 -2.01 5.71
C ARG A 185 18.56 -2.78 4.78
N SER A 186 18.65 -2.61 3.47
CA SER A 186 17.79 -3.36 2.54
C SER A 186 18.51 -4.60 2.00
N LEU A 187 17.87 -5.74 2.19
CA LEU A 187 18.32 -7.04 1.71
C LEU A 187 17.44 -7.49 0.55
N LEU A 188 18.05 -8.13 -0.45
CA LEU A 188 17.30 -8.79 -1.50
C LEU A 188 17.80 -10.23 -1.70
N PRO A 189 16.92 -11.16 -2.18
CA PRO A 189 17.36 -12.50 -2.54
C PRO A 189 18.38 -12.47 -3.66
N ASP A 190 19.43 -13.27 -3.54
CA ASP A 190 20.37 -13.51 -4.62
C ASP A 190 19.77 -14.51 -5.61
N ALA A 191 19.20 -13.99 -6.67
CA ALA A 191 18.61 -14.79 -7.75
C ALA A 191 19.67 -15.35 -8.74
N GLY A 192 20.95 -15.02 -8.55
CA GLY A 192 22.04 -15.30 -9.47
C GLY A 192 22.23 -14.18 -10.49
N GLU A 193 23.38 -14.22 -11.19
CA GLU A 193 23.78 -13.20 -12.14
C GLU A 193 22.76 -13.03 -13.28
N GLY A 194 22.38 -11.78 -13.56
CA GLY A 194 21.43 -11.42 -14.62
C GLY A 194 19.97 -11.83 -14.38
N LYS A 195 19.63 -12.42 -13.23
CA LYS A 195 18.26 -12.83 -12.90
C LYS A 195 17.55 -11.82 -12.02
N SER A 196 16.24 -11.70 -12.23
CA SER A 196 15.38 -10.84 -11.41
C SER A 196 15.10 -11.47 -10.04
N SER A 197 15.07 -10.65 -9.00
CA SER A 197 14.63 -11.04 -7.65
C SER A 197 13.10 -11.00 -7.47
N ILE A 198 12.36 -10.52 -8.49
CA ILE A 198 10.89 -10.45 -8.41
C ILE A 198 10.30 -11.81 -8.07
N GLY A 199 9.51 -11.86 -7.01
CA GLY A 199 8.80 -13.06 -6.57
C GLY A 199 9.66 -14.16 -5.95
N VAL A 200 10.99 -14.04 -5.91
CA VAL A 200 11.90 -15.10 -5.41
C VAL A 200 11.59 -15.46 -3.95
N LEU A 201 11.40 -14.45 -3.09
CA LEU A 201 11.04 -14.68 -1.69
C LEU A 201 9.71 -15.43 -1.55
N SER A 202 8.69 -14.97 -2.27
CA SER A 202 7.37 -15.61 -2.27
C SER A 202 7.43 -17.05 -2.75
N ALA A 203 8.13 -17.31 -3.85
CA ALA A 203 8.27 -18.65 -4.41
C ALA A 203 8.99 -19.60 -3.45
N GLY A 204 10.06 -19.15 -2.80
CA GLY A 204 10.78 -19.94 -1.81
C GLY A 204 9.93 -20.29 -0.59
N ILE A 205 9.23 -19.29 -0.03
CA ILE A 205 8.35 -19.49 1.12
C ILE A 205 7.19 -20.46 0.79
N LEU A 206 6.54 -20.28 -0.37
CA LEU A 206 5.43 -21.15 -0.80
C LEU A 206 5.89 -22.60 -0.98
N ALA A 207 7.02 -22.82 -1.66
CA ALA A 207 7.57 -24.15 -1.88
C ALA A 207 7.95 -24.83 -0.55
N ALA A 208 8.56 -24.08 0.37
CA ALA A 208 8.90 -24.60 1.70
C ALA A 208 7.63 -24.95 2.51
N ALA A 209 6.63 -24.07 2.50
CA ALA A 209 5.38 -24.31 3.22
C ALA A 209 4.63 -25.55 2.68
N GLU A 210 4.57 -25.71 1.36
CA GLU A 210 3.99 -26.92 0.73
C GLU A 210 4.80 -28.17 1.11
N SER A 211 6.13 -28.10 1.13
CA SER A 211 7.02 -29.21 1.53
C SER A 211 6.86 -29.61 3.00
N GLU A 212 6.63 -28.65 3.89
CA GLU A 212 6.36 -28.88 5.32
C GLU A 212 4.94 -29.41 5.58
N GLY A 213 4.08 -29.45 4.55
CA GLY A 213 2.73 -30.02 4.65
C GLY A 213 1.62 -28.99 4.90
N VAL A 214 1.88 -27.69 4.74
CA VAL A 214 0.83 -26.65 4.77
C VAL A 214 -0.19 -26.92 3.66
N LYS A 215 -1.46 -26.97 4.03
CA LYS A 215 -2.56 -27.17 3.07
C LYS A 215 -3.02 -25.84 2.48
N PHE A 216 -2.72 -25.59 1.20
CA PHE A 216 -3.23 -24.41 0.49
C PHE A 216 -4.58 -24.71 -0.17
N MET A 217 -5.64 -24.01 0.25
CA MET A 217 -6.97 -24.07 -0.36
C MET A 217 -7.15 -22.88 -1.30
N LYS A 218 -6.74 -23.05 -2.56
CA LYS A 218 -6.87 -22.06 -3.64
C LYS A 218 -8.31 -21.98 -4.15
N GLY A 219 -8.72 -20.85 -4.74
CA GLY A 219 -10.11 -20.60 -5.17
C GLY A 219 -11.11 -20.67 -4.00
N THR A 220 -10.65 -20.38 -2.77
CA THR A 220 -11.40 -20.60 -1.54
C THR A 220 -11.40 -19.33 -0.67
N PRO A 221 -12.16 -18.28 -1.06
CA PRO A 221 -12.25 -17.06 -0.26
C PRO A 221 -12.84 -17.32 1.13
N CYS A 222 -12.18 -16.79 2.16
CA CYS A 222 -12.76 -16.62 3.48
C CYS A 222 -13.85 -15.54 3.41
N THR A 223 -15.01 -15.79 4.02
CA THR A 223 -16.16 -14.88 3.94
C THR A 223 -16.64 -14.35 5.28
N ALA A 224 -16.32 -15.04 6.37
CA ALA A 224 -16.65 -14.61 7.72
C ALA A 224 -15.71 -15.25 8.75
N LEU A 225 -15.48 -14.56 9.85
CA LEU A 225 -14.93 -15.13 11.08
C LEU A 225 -16.06 -15.73 11.91
N VAL A 226 -15.78 -16.83 12.60
CA VAL A 226 -16.70 -17.44 13.57
C VAL A 226 -16.16 -17.06 14.95
N SER A 227 -16.99 -16.41 15.75
CA SER A 227 -16.61 -15.92 17.07
C SER A 227 -17.65 -16.29 18.12
N ARG A 228 -17.22 -16.31 19.38
CA ARG A 228 -18.10 -16.26 20.56
C ARG A 228 -17.71 -15.08 21.44
N THR A 229 -18.66 -14.60 22.21
CA THR A 229 -18.39 -13.61 23.27
C THR A 229 -18.43 -14.33 24.59
N ALA A 230 -17.36 -14.21 25.38
CA ALA A 230 -17.27 -14.75 26.74
C ALA A 230 -18.10 -13.89 27.72
N ASP A 231 -18.33 -14.40 28.92
CA ASP A 231 -19.15 -13.72 29.95
C ASP A 231 -18.56 -12.38 30.38
N ASP A 232 -17.27 -12.18 30.26
CA ASP A 232 -16.55 -10.91 30.53
C ASP A 232 -16.59 -9.92 29.36
N GLY A 233 -17.28 -10.27 28.26
CA GLY A 233 -17.39 -9.46 27.06
C GLY A 233 -16.23 -9.66 26.05
N THR A 234 -15.22 -10.47 26.36
CA THR A 234 -14.12 -10.76 25.45
C THR A 234 -14.62 -11.53 24.22
N VAL A 235 -14.24 -11.05 23.04
CA VAL A 235 -14.49 -11.78 21.78
C VAL A 235 -13.39 -12.79 21.53
N GLU A 236 -13.76 -14.04 21.29
CA GLU A 236 -12.84 -15.12 20.94
C GLU A 236 -13.17 -15.67 19.56
N ILE A 237 -12.16 -15.80 18.68
CA ILE A 237 -12.30 -16.38 17.35
C ILE A 237 -12.11 -17.88 17.40
N LEU A 238 -13.09 -18.62 16.89
CA LEU A 238 -13.14 -20.08 16.91
C LEU A 238 -12.73 -20.69 15.56
N GLY A 239 -12.73 -19.89 14.50
CA GLY A 239 -12.44 -20.33 13.14
C GLY A 239 -13.04 -19.41 12.10
N CYS A 240 -13.29 -19.92 10.93
CA CYS A 240 -13.83 -19.13 9.82
C CYS A 240 -14.77 -19.91 8.92
N VAL A 241 -15.49 -19.17 8.07
CA VAL A 241 -16.32 -19.68 6.99
C VAL A 241 -15.66 -19.32 5.66
N ALA A 242 -15.50 -20.29 4.79
CA ALA A 242 -14.97 -20.12 3.45
C ALA A 242 -15.95 -20.67 2.40
N LYS A 243 -15.74 -20.30 1.13
CA LYS A 243 -16.51 -20.83 0.00
C LYS A 243 -15.55 -21.50 -0.99
N LYS A 244 -15.92 -22.71 -1.45
CA LYS A 244 -15.24 -23.39 -2.55
C LYS A 244 -16.26 -23.73 -3.64
N GLY A 245 -16.30 -22.93 -4.69
CA GLY A 245 -17.41 -22.94 -5.64
C GLY A 245 -18.73 -22.59 -4.93
N SER A 246 -19.74 -23.46 -5.02
CA SER A 246 -21.03 -23.32 -4.34
C SER A 246 -21.04 -23.83 -2.90
N LYS A 247 -20.01 -24.59 -2.47
CA LYS A 247 -19.94 -25.20 -1.14
C LYS A 247 -19.44 -24.20 -0.11
N THR A 248 -20.17 -24.02 0.98
CA THR A 248 -19.73 -23.35 2.19
C THR A 248 -18.96 -24.35 3.07
N ILE A 249 -17.80 -23.95 3.57
CA ILE A 249 -16.92 -24.77 4.41
C ILE A 249 -16.70 -24.01 5.72
N ARG A 250 -16.92 -24.68 6.86
CA ARG A 250 -16.61 -24.17 8.19
C ARG A 250 -15.34 -24.82 8.70
N ILE A 251 -14.34 -24.00 9.01
CA ILE A 251 -13.01 -24.46 9.46
C ILE A 251 -12.79 -24.01 10.89
N ARG A 252 -12.61 -25.00 11.78
CA ARG A 252 -12.23 -24.74 13.17
C ARG A 252 -10.73 -24.47 13.24
N ALA A 253 -10.36 -23.38 13.93
CA ALA A 253 -8.98 -23.05 14.29
C ALA A 253 -8.82 -23.27 15.80
N LYS A 254 -8.13 -24.33 16.23
CA LYS A 254 -7.98 -24.63 17.67
C LYS A 254 -7.14 -23.59 18.42
N LYS A 255 -6.22 -22.93 17.72
CA LYS A 255 -5.34 -21.91 18.30
C LYS A 255 -5.60 -20.50 17.76
N ALA A 256 -5.58 -20.31 16.44
CA ALA A 256 -5.68 -18.95 15.90
C ALA A 256 -6.17 -18.87 14.45
N VAL A 257 -6.74 -17.71 14.10
CA VAL A 257 -6.93 -17.24 12.73
C VAL A 257 -6.03 -16.03 12.50
N VAL A 258 -5.23 -16.07 11.43
CA VAL A 258 -4.31 -15.00 11.03
C VAL A 258 -4.83 -14.32 9.78
N MET A 259 -5.09 -13.01 9.86
CA MET A 259 -5.55 -12.19 8.74
C MET A 259 -4.35 -11.63 7.97
N ALA A 260 -4.14 -12.11 6.74
CA ALA A 260 -3.04 -11.73 5.85
C ALA A 260 -3.55 -11.43 4.43
N THR A 261 -4.72 -10.80 4.33
CA THR A 261 -5.52 -10.64 3.10
C THR A 261 -5.09 -9.50 2.19
N GLY A 262 -3.94 -8.87 2.45
CA GLY A 262 -3.53 -7.67 1.73
C GLY A 262 -4.33 -6.43 2.11
N GLY A 263 -4.23 -5.38 1.30
CA GLY A 263 -4.87 -4.10 1.51
C GLY A 263 -6.29 -3.98 0.94
N PHE A 264 -6.68 -2.72 0.66
CA PHE A 264 -7.97 -2.38 0.02
C PHE A 264 -7.82 -1.45 -1.20
N ASP A 265 -6.64 -1.39 -1.77
CA ASP A 265 -6.26 -0.49 -2.87
C ASP A 265 -6.91 -0.80 -4.22
N TRP A 266 -7.61 -1.93 -4.35
CA TRP A 266 -8.50 -2.24 -5.49
C TRP A 266 -9.99 -2.03 -5.15
N ASN A 267 -10.33 -1.65 -3.93
CA ASN A 267 -11.70 -1.33 -3.53
C ASN A 267 -11.96 0.18 -3.62
N GLN A 268 -12.51 0.62 -4.75
CA GLN A 268 -12.76 2.04 -5.02
C GLN A 268 -13.61 2.75 -3.96
N GLN A 269 -14.56 2.03 -3.35
CA GLN A 269 -15.40 2.60 -2.31
C GLN A 269 -14.59 2.83 -1.02
N MET A 270 -13.78 1.84 -0.60
CA MET A 270 -12.93 1.99 0.58
C MET A 270 -11.86 3.06 0.36
N MET A 271 -11.22 3.10 -0.82
CA MET A 271 -10.25 4.16 -1.15
C MET A 271 -10.88 5.56 -1.03
N LYS A 272 -12.08 5.76 -1.58
CA LYS A 272 -12.80 7.05 -1.48
C LYS A 272 -13.20 7.39 -0.05
N SER A 273 -13.56 6.39 0.76
CA SER A 273 -14.06 6.60 2.12
C SER A 273 -12.93 6.88 3.11
N TYR A 274 -11.78 6.25 2.93
CA TYR A 274 -10.70 6.28 3.92
C TYR A 274 -9.51 7.14 3.50
N LEU A 275 -9.04 6.99 2.25
CA LEU A 275 -7.80 7.64 1.83
C LEU A 275 -7.94 9.14 1.60
N ARG A 276 -6.98 9.91 2.12
CA ARG A 276 -6.87 11.38 1.94
C ARG A 276 -5.97 11.75 0.76
N THR A 277 -6.04 10.98 -0.33
CA THR A 277 -5.20 11.16 -1.51
C THR A 277 -6.07 11.15 -2.78
N PRO A 278 -5.61 11.76 -3.89
CA PRO A 278 -6.27 11.63 -5.19
C PRO A 278 -6.05 10.27 -5.85
N ALA A 279 -5.19 9.41 -5.31
CA ALA A 279 -4.89 8.10 -5.88
C ALA A 279 -6.15 7.24 -6.00
N ARG A 280 -6.39 6.72 -7.19
CA ARG A 280 -7.53 5.83 -7.51
C ARG A 280 -7.09 4.61 -8.32
N HIS A 281 -5.80 4.46 -8.52
CA HIS A 281 -5.15 3.37 -9.21
C HIS A 281 -4.20 2.64 -8.25
N SER A 282 -3.96 1.37 -8.50
CA SER A 282 -3.03 0.58 -7.71
C SER A 282 -2.16 -0.29 -8.61
N TRP A 283 -0.91 -0.41 -8.23
CA TRP A 283 0.04 -1.38 -8.75
C TRP A 283 -0.09 -2.74 -8.04
N GLY A 284 -0.75 -2.77 -6.87
CA GLY A 284 -0.95 -3.95 -6.05
C GLY A 284 -1.80 -5.04 -6.71
N CYS A 285 -2.02 -6.13 -6.00
CA CYS A 285 -2.80 -7.26 -6.47
C CYS A 285 -4.27 -6.89 -6.65
N SER A 286 -4.88 -7.18 -7.82
CA SER A 286 -6.28 -6.83 -8.12
C SER A 286 -7.30 -7.44 -7.16
N THR A 287 -6.87 -8.37 -6.33
CA THR A 287 -7.69 -8.98 -5.28
C THR A 287 -7.57 -8.31 -3.90
N ASP A 288 -6.80 -7.22 -3.77
CA ASP A 288 -6.69 -6.46 -2.53
C ASP A 288 -7.91 -5.55 -2.33
N THR A 289 -9.03 -6.17 -1.89
CA THR A 289 -10.37 -5.56 -1.83
C THR A 289 -10.88 -5.31 -0.41
N GLY A 290 -9.99 -5.40 0.59
CA GLY A 290 -10.30 -5.12 1.99
C GLY A 290 -11.19 -6.17 2.67
N ASP A 291 -11.13 -7.42 2.23
CA ASP A 291 -12.01 -8.47 2.76
C ASP A 291 -11.71 -8.77 4.21
N GLY A 292 -10.42 -8.85 4.59
CA GLY A 292 -9.99 -9.05 5.97
C GLY A 292 -10.42 -7.91 6.88
N HIS A 293 -10.27 -6.66 6.43
CA HIS A 293 -10.74 -5.48 7.15
C HIS A 293 -12.23 -5.58 7.50
N LYS A 294 -13.05 -5.90 6.49
CA LYS A 294 -14.50 -6.02 6.68
C LYS A 294 -14.88 -7.17 7.61
N MET A 295 -14.16 -8.29 7.54
CA MET A 295 -14.41 -9.44 8.43
C MET A 295 -14.02 -9.12 9.87
N ALA A 296 -12.88 -8.48 10.09
CA ALA A 296 -12.40 -8.09 11.42
C ALA A 296 -13.32 -7.01 12.05
N MET A 297 -13.71 -5.98 11.30
CA MET A 297 -14.68 -4.99 11.77
C MET A 297 -16.00 -5.61 12.23
N ARG A 298 -16.48 -6.67 11.56
CA ARG A 298 -17.73 -7.34 11.96
C ARG A 298 -17.65 -8.07 13.29
N VAL A 299 -16.46 -8.41 13.74
CA VAL A 299 -16.24 -9.02 15.07
C VAL A 299 -15.72 -8.01 16.09
N GLY A 300 -15.77 -6.71 15.76
CA GLY A 300 -15.46 -5.61 16.68
C GLY A 300 -14.02 -5.13 16.66
N ALA A 301 -13.19 -5.58 15.71
CA ALA A 301 -11.81 -5.09 15.62
C ALA A 301 -11.75 -3.60 15.27
N ASP A 302 -10.87 -2.89 15.96
CA ASP A 302 -10.49 -1.51 15.64
C ASP A 302 -9.56 -1.46 14.42
N MET A 303 -9.57 -0.33 13.71
CA MET A 303 -8.74 -0.09 12.54
C MET A 303 -7.73 1.02 12.82
N ASN A 304 -6.54 0.91 12.24
CA ASN A 304 -5.48 1.89 12.38
C ASN A 304 -4.97 2.35 11.01
N MET A 305 -4.51 3.61 10.92
CA MET A 305 -3.90 4.22 9.73
C MET A 305 -4.69 4.08 8.42
N MET A 306 -6.01 4.01 8.48
CA MET A 306 -6.87 3.78 7.30
C MET A 306 -6.76 4.90 6.24
N SER A 307 -6.25 6.07 6.59
CA SER A 307 -6.01 7.18 5.66
C SER A 307 -4.70 7.05 4.88
N GLU A 308 -3.84 6.10 5.25
CA GLU A 308 -2.47 5.99 4.75
C GLU A 308 -2.32 4.90 3.68
N GLY A 309 -1.37 5.16 2.77
CA GLY A 309 -0.92 4.23 1.75
C GLY A 309 0.45 4.61 1.24
N TRP A 310 1.14 3.68 0.62
CA TRP A 310 2.40 3.94 -0.08
C TRP A 310 2.09 4.40 -1.50
N LEU A 311 2.58 5.58 -1.85
CA LEU A 311 2.28 6.24 -3.12
C LEU A 311 3.49 6.18 -4.08
N SER A 312 3.20 6.34 -5.35
CA SER A 312 4.20 6.50 -6.41
C SER A 312 3.59 7.29 -7.56
N PRO A 313 4.35 8.01 -8.37
CA PRO A 313 3.85 8.46 -9.66
C PRO A 313 3.65 7.27 -10.60
N GLY A 314 2.66 7.36 -11.48
CA GLY A 314 2.37 6.36 -12.51
C GLY A 314 1.89 7.02 -13.80
N TYR A 315 2.19 6.40 -14.96
CA TYR A 315 1.64 6.84 -16.24
C TYR A 315 0.15 6.50 -16.32
N LYS A 316 -0.69 7.51 -16.38
CA LYS A 316 -2.15 7.37 -16.30
C LYS A 316 -2.71 6.36 -17.31
N LYS A 317 -2.23 6.42 -18.56
CA LYS A 317 -2.67 5.50 -19.64
C LYS A 317 -2.53 4.03 -19.23
N GLU A 318 -1.36 3.62 -18.74
CA GLU A 318 -1.11 2.23 -18.34
C GLU A 318 -2.00 1.80 -17.17
N PHE A 319 -2.21 2.68 -16.20
CA PHE A 319 -3.03 2.39 -15.03
C PHE A 319 -4.53 2.38 -15.32
N ASP A 320 -5.00 3.20 -16.26
CA ASP A 320 -6.38 3.14 -16.77
C ASP A 320 -6.65 1.81 -17.50
N GLU A 321 -5.70 1.36 -18.33
CA GLU A 321 -5.77 0.07 -19.01
C GLU A 321 -5.77 -1.11 -18.03
N SER A 322 -4.86 -1.10 -17.04
CA SER A 322 -4.80 -2.09 -15.96
C SER A 322 -6.11 -2.19 -15.19
N ARG A 323 -6.68 -1.04 -14.86
CA ARG A 323 -7.96 -0.97 -14.14
C ARG A 323 -9.13 -1.45 -14.99
N ALA A 324 -9.19 -1.08 -16.27
CA ALA A 324 -10.22 -1.52 -17.19
C ALA A 324 -10.20 -3.04 -17.41
N ALA A 325 -9.00 -3.63 -17.41
CA ALA A 325 -8.80 -5.07 -17.52
C ALA A 325 -8.97 -5.82 -16.19
N GLU A 326 -9.18 -5.12 -15.06
CA GLU A 326 -9.16 -5.68 -13.70
C GLU A 326 -7.92 -6.56 -13.43
N ALA A 327 -6.80 -6.21 -14.04
CA ALA A 327 -5.57 -7.00 -14.03
C ALA A 327 -4.40 -6.23 -13.42
N SER A 328 -3.74 -6.87 -12.48
CA SER A 328 -2.42 -6.43 -11.98
C SER A 328 -1.34 -6.68 -13.04
N ASN A 329 -0.19 -6.01 -12.93
CA ASN A 329 1.00 -6.19 -13.76
C ASN A 329 0.92 -5.67 -15.22
N LEU A 330 -0.12 -4.95 -15.62
CA LEU A 330 -0.18 -4.31 -16.93
C LEU A 330 0.56 -2.96 -16.94
N SER A 331 0.71 -2.34 -15.77
CA SER A 331 1.32 -1.04 -15.56
C SER A 331 2.67 -1.12 -14.84
N SER A 332 3.48 -0.08 -14.98
CA SER A 332 4.74 0.09 -14.27
C SER A 332 4.73 1.37 -13.46
N LEU A 333 5.35 1.34 -12.28
CA LEU A 333 5.66 2.56 -11.55
C LEU A 333 6.65 3.39 -12.36
N ILE A 334 6.55 4.71 -12.25
CA ILE A 334 7.55 5.58 -12.86
C ILE A 334 8.82 5.50 -12.01
N MET A 335 9.86 4.94 -12.62
CA MET A 335 11.23 4.95 -12.09
C MET A 335 12.14 5.79 -12.99
N ASP A 336 11.52 6.42 -13.99
CA ASP A 336 12.19 7.28 -14.96
C ASP A 336 12.33 8.72 -14.45
N ASP A 337 11.63 9.06 -13.39
CA ASP A 337 11.58 10.37 -12.73
C ASP A 337 12.95 10.82 -12.17
N ALA A 338 13.78 9.86 -11.76
CA ALA A 338 15.15 10.13 -11.33
C ALA A 338 16.16 10.34 -12.47
N LYS A 339 15.75 10.17 -13.74
CA LYS A 339 16.61 10.41 -14.91
C LYS A 339 16.73 11.89 -15.19
N ARG A 340 17.87 12.29 -15.77
CA ARG A 340 18.07 13.67 -16.18
C ARG A 340 17.18 14.05 -17.37
N GLY A 341 16.72 15.30 -17.42
CA GLY A 341 15.91 15.82 -18.52
C GLY A 341 14.44 15.44 -18.50
N ILE A 342 13.90 15.04 -17.34
CA ILE A 342 12.45 14.91 -17.12
C ILE A 342 12.02 15.87 -16.01
N ILE A 343 10.88 16.52 -16.18
CA ILE A 343 10.25 17.33 -15.13
C ILE A 343 8.77 16.98 -15.00
N PHE A 344 8.22 17.19 -13.81
CA PHE A 344 6.78 17.04 -13.54
C PHE A 344 6.13 18.41 -13.37
N VAL A 345 5.12 18.69 -14.18
CA VAL A 345 4.36 19.96 -14.11
C VAL A 345 2.87 19.69 -13.90
N ASN A 346 2.21 20.59 -13.18
CA ASN A 346 0.77 20.57 -13.00
C ASN A 346 0.04 21.42 -14.08
N LYS A 347 -1.30 21.44 -14.02
CA LYS A 347 -2.16 22.26 -14.92
C LYS A 347 -1.81 23.75 -14.96
N HIS A 348 -1.19 24.27 -13.91
CA HIS A 348 -0.76 25.67 -13.82
C HIS A 348 0.63 25.92 -14.43
N GLY A 349 1.19 24.93 -15.12
CA GLY A 349 2.52 25.04 -15.74
C GLY A 349 3.67 25.14 -14.73
N LYS A 350 3.50 24.60 -13.52
CA LYS A 350 4.50 24.67 -12.45
C LYS A 350 4.99 23.30 -12.06
N ARG A 351 6.30 23.16 -11.87
CA ARG A 351 6.87 22.05 -11.14
C ARG A 351 6.32 22.04 -9.70
N PHE A 352 6.18 20.88 -9.11
CA PHE A 352 5.54 20.77 -7.79
C PHE A 352 6.24 19.77 -6.85
N THR A 353 7.36 19.19 -7.26
CA THR A 353 8.10 18.19 -6.47
C THR A 353 9.57 18.12 -6.88
N ASN A 354 10.40 17.50 -6.02
CA ASN A 354 11.69 16.93 -6.41
C ASN A 354 11.41 15.58 -7.08
N GLU A 355 11.48 15.51 -8.38
CA GLU A 355 11.18 14.29 -9.16
C GLU A 355 12.13 13.14 -8.81
N CYS A 356 13.31 13.44 -8.26
CA CYS A 356 14.32 12.45 -7.85
C CYS A 356 14.25 12.05 -6.37
N ALA A 357 13.28 12.54 -5.62
CA ALA A 357 13.00 12.03 -4.29
C ALA A 357 12.53 10.57 -4.37
N ASN A 358 12.47 9.88 -3.24
CA ASN A 358 11.86 8.55 -3.25
C ASN A 358 10.40 8.62 -3.72
N TYR A 359 9.96 7.58 -4.39
CA TYR A 359 8.67 7.57 -5.08
C TYR A 359 7.44 7.81 -4.17
N ASP A 360 7.52 7.47 -2.86
CA ASP A 360 6.43 7.77 -1.92
C ASP A 360 6.34 9.29 -1.67
N SER A 361 7.48 9.96 -1.50
CA SER A 361 7.50 11.43 -1.38
C SER A 361 6.99 12.12 -2.64
N VAL A 362 7.39 11.64 -3.83
CA VAL A 362 6.87 12.15 -5.11
C VAL A 362 5.37 11.90 -5.22
N GLY A 363 4.89 10.68 -4.90
CA GLY A 363 3.47 10.34 -4.91
C GLY A 363 2.63 11.21 -3.96
N ARG A 364 3.16 11.54 -2.77
CA ARG A 364 2.49 12.43 -1.79
C ARG A 364 2.40 13.87 -2.25
N SER A 365 3.29 14.35 -3.12
CA SER A 365 3.24 15.71 -3.64
C SER A 365 1.98 16.02 -4.47
N PHE A 366 1.28 14.99 -4.97
CA PHE A 366 -0.02 15.14 -5.64
C PHE A 366 -1.17 15.46 -4.67
N CYS A 367 -0.99 15.29 -3.36
CA CYS A 367 -2.06 15.43 -2.38
C CYS A 367 -2.35 16.88 -1.95
N ALA A 368 -1.68 17.87 -2.55
CA ALA A 368 -1.95 19.28 -2.29
C ALA A 368 -3.35 19.68 -2.77
N ILE A 369 -4.10 20.38 -1.91
CA ILE A 369 -5.44 20.89 -2.21
C ILE A 369 -5.33 22.34 -2.68
N GLU A 370 -6.02 22.69 -3.76
CA GLU A 370 -6.18 24.05 -4.22
C GLU A 370 -7.28 24.77 -3.40
N ASN A 371 -6.91 25.86 -2.78
CA ASN A 371 -7.84 26.67 -1.99
C ASN A 371 -8.06 28.06 -2.60
N ASP A 372 -7.28 28.39 -3.64
CA ASP A 372 -7.26 29.69 -4.29
C ASP A 372 -7.88 29.54 -5.69
N GLY A 373 -9.03 30.09 -5.95
CA GLY A 373 -9.67 30.04 -7.25
C GLY A 373 -11.17 29.69 -7.20
N GLU A 374 -11.77 29.61 -8.38
CA GLU A 374 -13.21 29.32 -8.54
C GLU A 374 -13.55 27.84 -8.30
N GLU A 375 -12.56 26.93 -8.49
CA GLU A 375 -12.74 25.49 -8.32
C GLU A 375 -11.85 24.95 -7.19
N ARG A 376 -12.46 24.25 -6.28
CA ARG A 376 -11.76 23.50 -5.25
C ARG A 376 -11.42 22.10 -5.75
N GLY A 377 -10.13 21.77 -5.80
CA GLY A 377 -9.67 20.46 -6.29
C GLY A 377 -8.26 20.11 -5.83
N TRP A 378 -7.69 19.13 -6.48
CA TRP A 378 -6.29 18.78 -6.28
C TRP A 378 -5.41 19.73 -7.09
N LYS A 379 -4.53 20.48 -6.40
CA LYS A 379 -3.69 21.53 -7.02
C LYS A 379 -2.81 20.98 -8.13
N ASN A 380 -2.25 19.79 -7.91
CA ASN A 380 -1.27 19.17 -8.79
C ASN A 380 -1.88 18.11 -9.73
N LEU A 381 -3.16 18.25 -10.08
CA LEU A 381 -3.85 17.41 -11.07
C LEU A 381 -4.74 18.24 -12.00
N PRO A 382 -4.77 17.92 -13.30
CA PRO A 382 -3.89 16.97 -13.99
C PRO A 382 -2.42 17.37 -13.92
N ALA A 383 -1.54 16.38 -14.05
CA ALA A 383 -0.09 16.56 -14.05
C ALA A 383 0.54 15.81 -15.22
N PHE A 384 1.69 16.29 -15.66
CA PHE A 384 2.39 15.77 -16.83
C PHE A 384 3.88 15.62 -16.57
N ALA A 385 4.44 14.49 -16.99
CA ALA A 385 5.86 14.30 -17.15
C ALA A 385 6.26 14.86 -18.53
N ILE A 386 7.23 15.77 -18.54
CA ILE A 386 7.74 16.40 -19.78
C ILE A 386 9.21 16.05 -19.95
N ILE A 387 9.59 15.65 -21.16
CA ILE A 387 10.97 15.42 -21.61
C ILE A 387 11.19 16.07 -22.97
N ASP A 388 12.45 16.27 -23.34
CA ASP A 388 12.85 16.70 -24.66
C ASP A 388 13.53 15.57 -25.47
N GLN A 389 13.90 15.82 -26.74
CA GLN A 389 14.56 14.83 -27.56
C GLN A 389 15.94 14.44 -27.02
N ALA A 390 16.69 15.36 -26.43
CA ALA A 390 18.00 15.06 -25.88
C ALA A 390 17.91 14.08 -24.71
N ALA A 391 16.88 14.21 -23.85
CA ALA A 391 16.60 13.22 -22.81
C ALA A 391 16.21 11.86 -23.41
N ALA A 392 15.32 11.85 -24.41
CA ALA A 392 14.91 10.62 -25.11
C ALA A 392 16.05 9.89 -25.79
N ASP A 393 17.00 10.64 -26.40
CA ASP A 393 18.19 10.05 -27.05
C ASP A 393 19.17 9.45 -26.03
N SER A 394 19.17 9.99 -24.81
CA SER A 394 20.08 9.57 -23.74
C SER A 394 19.55 8.44 -22.88
N HIS A 395 18.22 8.33 -22.75
CA HIS A 395 17.55 7.40 -21.84
C HIS A 395 16.26 6.83 -22.44
N THR A 396 15.93 5.60 -22.06
CA THR A 396 14.61 5.02 -22.36
C THR A 396 13.58 5.53 -21.35
N PHE A 397 12.38 5.90 -21.82
CA PHE A 397 11.24 6.30 -20.98
C PHE A 397 10.01 5.46 -21.28
N ASN A 398 9.25 5.07 -20.27
CA ASN A 398 8.00 4.32 -20.39
C ASN A 398 8.12 3.07 -21.27
N LYS A 399 9.14 2.23 -21.05
CA LYS A 399 9.43 1.01 -21.85
C LYS A 399 9.69 1.28 -23.34
N GLY A 400 9.96 2.52 -23.72
CA GLY A 400 10.34 2.89 -25.09
C GLY A 400 11.78 2.51 -25.41
N GLU A 401 12.24 2.91 -26.59
CA GLU A 401 13.61 2.77 -27.06
C GLU A 401 14.34 4.12 -26.95
N LEU A 402 15.67 4.11 -27.09
CA LEU A 402 16.44 5.37 -27.19
C LEU A 402 15.94 6.18 -28.39
N GLY A 403 15.73 7.46 -28.20
CA GLY A 403 15.17 8.36 -29.19
C GLY A 403 13.64 8.29 -29.38
N LYS A 404 12.98 7.28 -28.79
CA LYS A 404 11.55 7.06 -28.94
C LYS A 404 10.91 6.66 -27.62
N PRO A 405 10.39 7.61 -26.82
CA PRO A 405 9.65 7.31 -25.61
C PRO A 405 8.45 6.39 -25.86
N GLY A 406 8.06 5.64 -24.81
CA GLY A 406 6.96 4.68 -24.93
C GLY A 406 5.58 5.33 -25.12
N GLU A 407 4.57 4.49 -25.27
CA GLU A 407 3.23 4.86 -25.75
C GLU A 407 2.43 5.82 -24.83
N SER A 408 2.87 6.05 -23.59
CA SER A 408 2.24 7.04 -22.73
C SER A 408 2.62 8.48 -23.11
N PHE A 409 3.71 8.64 -23.87
CA PHE A 409 4.18 9.95 -24.32
C PHE A 409 3.60 10.34 -25.67
N THR A 410 3.10 11.59 -25.75
CA THR A 410 2.69 12.25 -27.00
C THR A 410 3.78 13.24 -27.40
N ARG A 411 4.11 13.29 -28.70
CA ARG A 411 5.14 14.14 -29.29
C ARG A 411 4.58 15.47 -29.76
N PHE A 412 5.33 16.55 -29.52
CA PHE A 412 5.02 17.94 -29.90
C PHE A 412 6.27 18.64 -30.44
N GLU A 413 6.11 19.54 -31.42
CA GLU A 413 7.24 20.27 -31.99
C GLU A 413 7.72 21.39 -31.07
N THR A 414 6.81 22.00 -30.30
CA THR A 414 7.10 23.10 -29.38
C THR A 414 6.45 22.90 -28.00
N LEU A 415 6.93 23.63 -26.99
CA LEU A 415 6.32 23.67 -25.66
C LEU A 415 4.95 24.35 -25.67
N GLU A 416 4.73 25.30 -26.59
CA GLU A 416 3.45 25.99 -26.79
C GLU A 416 2.37 25.00 -27.25
N GLU A 417 2.68 24.18 -28.28
CA GLU A 417 1.77 23.12 -28.75
C GLU A 417 1.46 22.12 -27.66
N LEU A 418 2.49 21.72 -26.89
CA LEU A 418 2.35 20.82 -25.74
C LEU A 418 1.40 21.43 -24.69
N ALA A 419 1.61 22.68 -24.32
CA ALA A 419 0.78 23.36 -23.32
C ALA A 419 -0.70 23.43 -23.75
N ASP A 420 -0.95 23.84 -25.02
CA ASP A 420 -2.30 23.92 -25.58
C ASP A 420 -2.98 22.54 -25.60
N ALA A 421 -2.30 21.51 -26.06
CA ALA A 421 -2.84 20.16 -26.16
C ALA A 421 -3.11 19.50 -24.79
N CYS A 422 -2.27 19.78 -23.79
CA CYS A 422 -2.40 19.25 -22.44
C CYS A 422 -3.30 20.11 -21.53
N GLY A 423 -3.74 21.28 -21.97
CA GLY A 423 -4.53 22.22 -21.15
C GLY A 423 -3.73 22.81 -19.99
N ILE A 424 -2.42 22.99 -20.19
CA ILE A 424 -1.52 23.62 -19.22
C ILE A 424 -1.46 25.13 -19.46
N ASP A 425 -1.37 25.93 -18.39
CA ASP A 425 -1.13 27.37 -18.55
C ASP A 425 0.19 27.60 -19.29
N LYS A 426 0.05 28.04 -20.55
CA LYS A 426 1.16 28.18 -21.49
C LYS A 426 2.22 29.17 -21.02
N GLN A 427 1.80 30.36 -20.57
CA GLN A 427 2.73 31.40 -20.15
C GLN A 427 3.55 30.96 -18.95
N SER A 428 2.90 30.33 -17.97
CA SER A 428 3.56 29.79 -16.79
C SER A 428 4.50 28.64 -17.13
N LEU A 429 4.11 27.73 -18.05
CA LEU A 429 4.97 26.61 -18.46
C LEU A 429 6.26 27.12 -19.10
N LEU A 430 6.17 28.03 -20.06
CA LEU A 430 7.35 28.58 -20.75
C LEU A 430 8.30 29.27 -19.76
N ALA A 431 7.75 30.06 -18.83
CA ALA A 431 8.54 30.72 -17.79
C ALA A 431 9.18 29.72 -16.82
N GLU A 432 8.45 28.65 -16.46
CA GLU A 432 8.97 27.59 -15.57
C GLU A 432 10.11 26.82 -16.22
N VAL A 433 9.94 26.40 -17.48
CA VAL A 433 10.97 25.67 -18.22
C VAL A 433 12.21 26.53 -18.45
N SER A 434 12.03 27.83 -18.82
CA SER A 434 13.18 28.76 -18.98
C SER A 434 13.98 28.85 -17.69
N ARG A 435 13.32 29.09 -16.56
CA ARG A 435 13.96 29.23 -15.25
C ARG A 435 14.60 27.91 -14.78
N TYR A 436 13.93 26.79 -15.04
CA TYR A 436 14.49 25.46 -14.75
C TYR A 436 15.78 25.23 -15.56
N ASN A 437 15.77 25.53 -16.86
CA ASN A 437 16.90 25.34 -17.74
C ASN A 437 18.13 26.14 -17.29
N GLU A 438 17.94 27.44 -16.98
CA GLU A 438 19.02 28.33 -16.47
C GLU A 438 19.67 27.74 -15.21
N ASN A 439 18.86 27.23 -14.27
CA ASN A 439 19.40 26.62 -13.05
C ASN A 439 20.02 25.25 -13.30
N ALA A 440 19.41 24.42 -14.14
CA ALA A 440 19.91 23.06 -14.46
C ALA A 440 21.29 23.11 -15.16
N GLU A 441 21.55 24.11 -16.01
CA GLU A 441 22.88 24.35 -16.61
C GLU A 441 23.94 24.64 -15.55
N MET A 442 23.57 25.29 -14.45
CA MET A 442 24.47 25.54 -13.31
C MET A 442 24.55 24.35 -12.33
N GLY A 443 23.81 23.26 -12.59
CA GLY A 443 23.73 22.11 -11.69
C GLY A 443 22.93 22.39 -10.40
N LEU A 444 21.98 23.31 -10.44
CA LEU A 444 21.18 23.76 -9.31
C LEU A 444 19.69 23.51 -9.53
N ASP A 445 18.95 23.29 -8.47
CA ASP A 445 17.49 23.36 -8.41
C ASP A 445 17.06 24.07 -7.10
N PRO A 446 16.94 25.40 -7.12
CA PRO A 446 16.62 26.18 -5.92
C PRO A 446 15.21 25.92 -5.37
N ASP A 447 14.30 25.36 -6.18
CA ASP A 447 12.91 25.15 -5.76
C ASP A 447 12.73 23.87 -4.94
N PHE A 448 13.34 22.78 -5.40
CA PHE A 448 13.13 21.45 -4.82
C PHE A 448 14.43 20.75 -4.44
N GLN A 449 15.59 21.39 -4.64
CA GLN A 449 16.93 20.86 -4.33
C GLN A 449 17.22 19.51 -5.03
N ARG A 450 16.64 19.28 -6.20
CA ARG A 450 16.84 18.08 -6.99
C ARG A 450 18.31 17.83 -7.26
N GLY A 451 18.77 16.60 -7.00
CA GLY A 451 20.15 16.21 -7.20
C GLY A 451 21.12 16.69 -6.12
N GLN A 452 20.66 17.36 -5.07
CA GLN A 452 21.52 17.85 -3.98
C GLN A 452 21.73 16.80 -2.89
N ASP A 453 20.78 15.88 -2.69
CA ASP A 453 20.87 14.84 -1.67
C ASP A 453 21.54 13.57 -2.18
N TYR A 454 22.06 12.77 -1.22
CA TYR A 454 22.76 11.52 -1.52
C TYR A 454 21.85 10.49 -2.19
N TYR A 455 20.57 10.42 -1.80
CA TYR A 455 19.61 9.50 -2.40
C TYR A 455 19.43 9.78 -3.89
N ALA A 456 19.18 11.03 -4.28
CA ALA A 456 19.02 11.43 -5.67
C ALA A 456 20.26 11.12 -6.52
N GLN A 457 21.46 11.35 -5.97
CA GLN A 457 22.72 11.13 -6.69
C GLN A 457 23.10 9.65 -6.83
N GLN A 458 22.80 8.82 -5.84
CA GLN A 458 23.25 7.42 -5.75
C GLN A 458 22.15 6.39 -6.02
N SER A 459 20.89 6.81 -6.21
CA SER A 459 19.79 5.93 -6.57
C SER A 459 20.12 5.12 -7.83
N THR A 460 19.70 3.87 -7.87
CA THR A 460 19.77 3.00 -9.07
C THR A 460 19.07 3.61 -10.27
N TYR A 461 18.13 4.50 -10.03
CA TYR A 461 17.29 5.12 -11.05
C TYR A 461 17.89 6.39 -11.63
N SER A 462 18.88 7.01 -10.96
CA SER A 462 19.58 8.17 -11.50
C SER A 462 20.46 7.81 -12.70
N SER A 463 20.72 8.81 -13.57
CA SER A 463 21.48 8.58 -14.81
C SER A 463 22.93 8.16 -14.53
N LYS A 464 23.38 7.09 -15.16
CA LYS A 464 24.76 6.60 -15.09
C LYS A 464 25.66 7.40 -16.03
N GLY A 465 26.96 7.48 -15.70
CA GLY A 465 27.94 8.19 -16.51
C GLY A 465 28.02 9.70 -16.24
N PHE A 466 27.28 10.21 -15.26
CA PHE A 466 27.31 11.57 -14.79
C PHE A 466 27.67 11.61 -13.29
N GLU A 467 28.10 12.77 -12.80
CA GLU A 467 28.48 12.97 -11.39
C GLU A 467 27.63 14.07 -10.75
N GLY A 468 27.47 13.98 -9.42
CA GLY A 468 26.74 14.97 -8.62
C GLY A 468 25.32 15.23 -9.15
N ALA A 469 24.90 16.49 -9.13
CA ALA A 469 23.58 16.92 -9.57
C ALA A 469 23.31 16.62 -11.05
N ALA A 470 24.34 16.55 -11.90
CA ALA A 470 24.21 16.22 -13.33
C ALA A 470 23.67 14.81 -13.58
N ARG A 471 23.66 13.93 -12.58
CA ARG A 471 23.02 12.61 -12.68
C ARG A 471 21.49 12.71 -12.82
N THR A 472 20.90 13.82 -12.44
CA THR A 472 19.45 14.02 -12.39
C THR A 472 19.00 15.31 -13.10
N LEU A 473 19.87 16.30 -13.24
CA LEU A 473 19.56 17.59 -13.85
C LEU A 473 20.10 17.69 -15.28
N ALA A 474 19.24 18.08 -16.21
CA ALA A 474 19.60 18.54 -17.55
C ALA A 474 18.53 19.53 -18.04
N PRO A 475 18.91 20.57 -18.79
CA PRO A 475 17.93 21.48 -19.39
C PRO A 475 17.09 20.77 -20.45
N LEU A 476 15.86 21.25 -20.67
CA LEU A 476 14.94 20.83 -21.72
C LEU A 476 14.97 21.88 -22.85
N THR A 477 15.83 21.67 -23.83
CA THR A 477 16.08 22.68 -24.89
C THR A 477 15.97 22.13 -26.31
N THR A 478 15.88 20.82 -26.47
CA THR A 478 15.99 20.14 -27.78
C THR A 478 14.64 19.61 -28.25
N PRO A 479 13.95 20.28 -29.20
CA PRO A 479 12.73 19.73 -29.77
C PRO A 479 13.00 18.43 -30.58
N PRO A 480 11.99 17.56 -30.75
CA PRO A 480 10.64 17.70 -30.21
C PRO A 480 10.58 17.45 -28.70
N PHE A 481 9.48 17.93 -28.11
CA PHE A 481 9.13 17.68 -26.72
C PHE A 481 8.09 16.57 -26.62
N TYR A 482 8.04 15.93 -25.47
CA TYR A 482 7.09 14.85 -25.20
C TYR A 482 6.43 15.07 -23.84
N ALA A 483 5.12 14.77 -23.77
CA ALA A 483 4.36 14.82 -22.52
C ALA A 483 3.58 13.53 -22.30
N ALA A 484 3.56 13.07 -21.05
CA ALA A 484 2.72 11.96 -20.61
C ALA A 484 1.92 12.39 -19.37
N GLU A 485 0.59 12.15 -19.35
CA GLU A 485 -0.22 12.42 -18.16
C GLU A 485 0.18 11.43 -17.06
N ILE A 486 0.40 11.94 -15.85
CA ILE A 486 0.82 11.19 -14.68
C ILE A 486 -0.17 11.36 -13.54
N VAL A 487 -0.32 10.32 -12.73
CA VAL A 487 -1.21 10.27 -11.57
C VAL A 487 -0.53 9.62 -10.39
N PRO A 488 -0.93 9.93 -9.15
CA PRO A 488 -0.51 9.16 -8.00
C PRO A 488 -1.18 7.79 -8.03
N VAL A 489 -0.40 6.76 -7.77
CA VAL A 489 -0.86 5.37 -7.70
C VAL A 489 -0.45 4.76 -6.35
N LEU A 490 -1.17 3.75 -5.91
CA LEU A 490 -0.85 3.02 -4.69
C LEU A 490 0.02 1.80 -5.00
N LEU A 491 1.09 1.60 -4.22
CA LEU A 491 1.75 0.31 -4.12
C LEU A 491 0.93 -0.64 -3.26
N GLY A 492 0.15 -0.08 -2.35
CA GLY A 492 -0.75 -0.73 -1.44
C GLY A 492 -1.27 0.24 -0.38
N THR A 493 -2.36 -0.11 0.27
CA THR A 493 -2.84 0.62 1.45
C THR A 493 -2.08 0.16 2.69
N MET A 494 -1.83 1.08 3.60
CA MET A 494 -1.12 0.82 4.86
C MET A 494 -2.11 0.52 5.98
N GLY A 495 -3.29 1.14 5.94
CA GLY A 495 -4.31 1.00 6.98
C GLY A 495 -4.89 -0.41 7.06
N GLY A 496 -5.13 -0.87 8.28
CA GLY A 496 -5.65 -2.21 8.53
C GLY A 496 -6.10 -2.42 9.98
N ILE A 497 -6.24 -3.69 10.34
CA ILE A 497 -6.62 -4.14 11.67
C ILE A 497 -5.60 -3.62 12.68
N LYS A 498 -6.06 -2.95 13.71
CA LYS A 498 -5.20 -2.51 14.81
C LYS A 498 -4.73 -3.72 15.61
N VAL A 499 -3.42 -3.79 15.81
CA VAL A 499 -2.79 -4.89 16.56
C VAL A 499 -1.87 -4.35 17.65
N ASP A 500 -1.57 -5.21 18.62
CA ASP A 500 -0.51 -4.96 19.61
C ASP A 500 0.87 -5.46 19.12
N SER A 501 1.89 -5.32 19.95
CA SER A 501 3.27 -5.76 19.66
C SER A 501 3.44 -7.28 19.51
N SER A 502 2.41 -8.07 19.84
CA SER A 502 2.33 -9.51 19.59
C SER A 502 1.50 -9.86 18.34
N ALA A 503 1.18 -8.89 17.48
CA ALA A 503 0.34 -9.02 16.29
C ALA A 503 -1.13 -9.43 16.58
N ARG A 504 -1.60 -9.35 17.83
CA ARG A 504 -2.96 -9.71 18.23
C ARG A 504 -3.91 -8.56 17.93
N ALA A 505 -5.05 -8.85 17.30
CA ALA A 505 -6.05 -7.85 16.97
C ALA A 505 -6.69 -7.24 18.23
N LEU A 506 -6.91 -5.93 18.20
CA LEU A 506 -7.54 -5.17 19.28
C LEU A 506 -8.96 -4.73 18.88
N ASP A 507 -9.86 -4.66 19.84
CA ASP A 507 -11.17 -4.04 19.68
C ASP A 507 -11.11 -2.51 19.88
N THR A 508 -12.24 -1.83 19.76
CA THR A 508 -12.36 -0.37 19.90
C THR A 508 -12.09 0.13 21.33
N ASP A 509 -12.09 -0.73 22.33
CA ASP A 509 -11.72 -0.44 23.71
C ASP A 509 -10.23 -0.75 24.00
N GLY A 510 -9.48 -1.23 22.99
CA GLY A 510 -8.09 -1.64 23.12
C GLY A 510 -7.90 -3.02 23.78
N LYS A 511 -8.96 -3.82 23.90
CA LYS A 511 -8.89 -5.17 24.42
C LYS A 511 -8.54 -6.15 23.30
N ILE A 512 -7.84 -7.23 23.64
CA ILE A 512 -7.46 -8.27 22.70
C ILE A 512 -8.70 -9.05 22.23
N ILE A 513 -8.90 -9.14 20.91
CA ILE A 513 -9.77 -10.14 20.31
C ILE A 513 -9.01 -11.46 20.31
N SER A 514 -9.39 -12.34 21.20
CA SER A 514 -8.68 -13.60 21.43
C SER A 514 -8.56 -14.43 20.16
N ARG A 515 -7.33 -14.91 19.88
CA ARG A 515 -7.03 -15.82 18.75
C ARG A 515 -7.20 -15.21 17.37
N LEU A 516 -7.29 -13.88 17.27
CA LEU A 516 -7.25 -13.14 16.02
C LEU A 516 -5.92 -12.40 15.91
N TYR A 517 -5.21 -12.63 14.82
CA TYR A 517 -3.94 -11.99 14.48
C TYR A 517 -4.04 -11.30 13.13
N ALA A 518 -3.21 -10.30 12.89
CA ALA A 518 -3.11 -9.68 11.57
C ALA A 518 -1.66 -9.31 11.23
N GLN A 519 -1.33 -9.36 9.92
CA GLN A 519 -0.02 -9.02 9.36
C GLN A 519 -0.09 -8.44 7.96
N GLY A 520 1.02 -7.87 7.50
CA GLY A 520 1.13 -7.23 6.18
C GLY A 520 0.18 -6.05 6.04
N ASN A 521 -0.27 -5.76 4.81
CA ASN A 521 -1.18 -4.64 4.54
C ASN A 521 -2.59 -4.83 5.14
N CYS A 522 -2.89 -6.02 5.70
CA CYS A 522 -4.13 -6.25 6.45
C CYS A 522 -4.05 -5.72 7.88
N ALA A 523 -2.84 -5.47 8.40
CA ALA A 523 -2.60 -4.88 9.70
C ALA A 523 -2.13 -3.42 9.56
N GLY A 524 -2.66 -2.53 10.36
CA GLY A 524 -2.32 -1.11 10.33
C GLY A 524 -1.01 -0.79 11.07
N VAL A 525 0.11 -1.38 10.65
CA VAL A 525 1.39 -1.26 11.37
C VAL A 525 2.48 -0.50 10.61
N GLY A 526 2.54 -0.61 9.27
CA GLY A 526 3.68 -0.09 8.51
C GLY A 526 5.01 -0.60 9.08
N ALA A 527 6.02 0.25 9.16
CA ALA A 527 7.26 0.00 9.90
C ALA A 527 7.21 0.55 11.35
N GLY A 528 6.02 0.70 11.91
CA GLY A 528 5.78 1.40 13.19
C GLY A 528 5.34 2.86 12.97
N GLY A 529 4.69 3.15 11.84
CA GLY A 529 4.16 4.47 11.48
C GLY A 529 4.00 4.63 9.97
N SER A 530 3.60 5.83 9.51
CA SER A 530 3.22 6.09 8.13
C SER A 530 4.38 6.29 7.16
N MET A 531 5.62 6.30 7.63
CA MET A 531 6.81 6.48 6.78
C MET A 531 7.10 5.26 5.92
N TYR A 532 7.50 5.49 4.68
CA TYR A 532 8.14 4.46 3.86
C TYR A 532 9.65 4.49 4.07
N VAL A 533 10.14 3.62 4.94
CA VAL A 533 11.51 3.66 5.48
C VAL A 533 12.61 3.45 4.43
N GLY A 534 12.34 2.66 3.40
CA GLY A 534 13.34 2.29 2.39
C GLY A 534 12.87 1.11 1.55
N GLY A 535 13.69 0.64 0.62
CA GLY A 535 13.40 -0.54 -0.16
C GLY A 535 13.14 -1.75 0.75
N GLY A 536 11.94 -2.34 0.63
CA GLY A 536 11.50 -3.45 1.47
C GLY A 536 10.73 -3.07 2.75
N GLY A 537 10.43 -1.77 2.95
CA GLY A 537 9.63 -1.30 4.08
C GLY A 537 8.18 -1.76 4.11
N THR A 538 7.73 -2.54 3.13
CA THR A 538 6.43 -3.23 3.13
C THR A 538 6.57 -4.71 3.48
N ILE A 539 7.52 -5.40 2.85
CA ILE A 539 7.74 -6.85 3.06
C ILE A 539 8.39 -7.11 4.43
N GLY A 540 9.33 -6.25 4.85
CA GLY A 540 9.98 -6.38 6.14
C GLY A 540 9.00 -6.46 7.31
N PRO A 541 8.13 -5.45 7.52
CA PRO A 541 7.10 -5.53 8.54
C PRO A 541 6.14 -6.71 8.35
N ALA A 542 5.77 -7.04 7.10
CA ALA A 542 4.84 -8.12 6.83
C ALA A 542 5.36 -9.49 7.31
N ILE A 543 6.64 -9.82 7.07
CA ILE A 543 7.23 -11.08 7.57
C ILE A 543 7.60 -11.01 9.05
N ALA A 544 8.02 -9.84 9.56
CA ALA A 544 8.34 -9.66 10.98
C ALA A 544 7.10 -9.86 11.87
N PHE A 545 5.97 -9.26 11.52
CA PHE A 545 4.71 -9.49 12.23
C PHE A 545 4.16 -10.90 12.01
N GLY A 546 4.51 -11.53 10.90
CA GLY A 546 4.27 -12.98 10.70
C GLY A 546 5.07 -13.85 11.63
N GLU A 547 6.34 -13.52 11.91
CA GLU A 547 7.21 -14.19 12.89
C GLU A 547 6.67 -14.01 14.31
N ILE A 548 6.30 -12.77 14.66
CA ILE A 548 5.72 -12.43 15.96
C ILE A 548 4.42 -13.23 16.19
N ALA A 549 3.51 -13.23 15.20
CA ALA A 549 2.26 -13.96 15.29
C ALA A 549 2.50 -15.47 15.46
N ALA A 550 3.40 -16.06 14.68
CA ALA A 550 3.71 -17.48 14.77
C ALA A 550 4.24 -17.85 16.17
N SER A 551 5.20 -17.06 16.69
CA SER A 551 5.80 -17.27 18.01
C SER A 551 4.78 -17.15 19.15
N ASP A 552 3.86 -16.20 19.08
CA ASP A 552 2.80 -16.05 20.10
C ASP A 552 1.79 -17.21 20.01
N ILE A 553 1.38 -17.62 18.80
CA ILE A 553 0.45 -18.73 18.55
C ILE A 553 0.99 -20.06 19.08
N GLU A 554 2.30 -20.32 18.98
CA GLU A 554 2.95 -21.53 19.52
C GLU A 554 2.67 -21.69 21.01
N THR A 555 2.58 -20.61 21.76
CA THR A 555 2.34 -20.62 23.22
C THR A 555 0.89 -20.87 23.63
N LEU A 556 -0.07 -20.70 22.69
CA LEU A 556 -1.49 -20.82 23.01
C LEU A 556 -1.90 -22.27 23.29
N SER A 557 -2.80 -22.45 24.25
CA SER A 557 -3.54 -23.70 24.41
C SER A 557 -4.72 -23.77 23.42
N ASP A 558 -5.20 -24.97 23.13
CA ASP A 558 -6.44 -25.15 22.36
C ASP A 558 -7.61 -24.53 23.13
N TRP A 559 -8.56 -23.90 22.40
CA TRP A 559 -9.80 -23.50 23.05
C TRP A 559 -10.72 -24.73 23.27
N LYS A 560 -11.46 -24.68 24.36
CA LYS A 560 -12.35 -25.79 24.81
C LYS A 560 -13.73 -25.73 24.16
#